data_1555a936c87818e72e14388ee44c1c3c
#
_entry.id   1555a936c87818e72e14388ee44c1c3c
#
_cell.length_a   1.000
_cell.length_b   1.000
_cell.length_c   1.000
_cell.angle_alpha   90.00
_cell.angle_beta   90.00
_cell.angle_gamma   90.00
#
_symmetry.space_group_name_H-M   'P 1'
#
loop_
_entity.id
_entity.type
_entity.pdbx_description
1 polymer ?
#
loop_
_entity_poly.entity_id
_entity_poly.type
_entity_poly.pdbx_seq_one_letter_code
_entity_poly.pdbx_strand_id
1 'polypeptide(L)'
;VENKIYINHKGTIFNPEPIEEIQWSTRLFGAGELKFKVLKDNVMDFKEGDQVTFYRNNVPIFKGYVFSKERHKNSPITVLCYDQLRYFKNKDTYTYSNITAGGLLKMIAGDYNLTTGDIANTAYVLPPRIEDNSTLFDIIYNALDSTEKYNRQKYVLYDDFGAIALKNSLYMGSSFLADSSDIIEYKYTSSIDSNVYNSVKLKYEKTTKYTHVSNVYTAKDTEKIKEWGLLQLYEHIGE
;
A
#
# COMPACT_ATOMS: atom_id res chain seq x y z
N VAL A 1 12.20 -25.39 -7.70
CA VAL A 1 12.12 -23.91 -7.60
C VAL A 1 13.36 -23.46 -6.85
N GLU A 2 14.21 -22.65 -7.52
CA GLU A 2 15.42 -22.09 -6.92
C GLU A 2 15.11 -20.74 -6.28
N ASN A 3 15.41 -20.60 -4.99
CA ASN A 3 15.25 -19.37 -4.23
C ASN A 3 16.64 -18.87 -3.81
N LYS A 4 16.96 -17.59 -4.09
CA LYS A 4 18.22 -16.96 -3.71
C LYS A 4 17.97 -15.70 -2.92
N ILE A 5 18.55 -15.60 -1.73
CA ILE A 5 18.53 -14.40 -0.89
C ILE A 5 19.97 -13.87 -0.81
N TYR A 6 20.14 -12.58 -1.02
CA TYR A 6 21.40 -11.90 -0.77
C TYR A 6 21.20 -10.80 0.25
N ILE A 7 22.11 -10.72 1.22
CA ILE A 7 22.14 -9.66 2.23
C ILE A 7 23.46 -8.91 2.07
N ASN A 8 23.37 -7.60 1.86
CA ASN A 8 24.54 -6.75 1.70
C ASN A 8 24.80 -5.97 3.00
N HIS A 9 25.85 -6.36 3.74
CA HIS A 9 26.36 -5.61 4.88
C HIS A 9 27.61 -4.85 4.47
N LYS A 10 27.51 -3.53 4.33
CA LYS A 10 28.67 -2.63 4.04
C LYS A 10 29.54 -3.10 2.86
N GLY A 11 28.93 -3.63 1.83
CA GLY A 11 29.62 -4.13 0.63
C GLY A 11 29.97 -5.62 0.68
N THR A 12 29.89 -6.29 1.82
CA THR A 12 29.99 -7.74 1.92
C THR A 12 28.65 -8.39 1.64
N ILE A 13 28.61 -9.27 0.64
CA ILE A 13 27.37 -9.95 0.26
C ILE A 13 27.36 -11.34 0.89
N PHE A 14 26.36 -11.59 1.71
CA PHE A 14 26.01 -12.90 2.24
C PHE A 14 24.93 -13.54 1.39
N ASN A 15 25.03 -14.85 1.15
CA ASN A 15 23.99 -15.65 0.51
C ASN A 15 23.55 -16.76 1.49
N PRO A 16 22.72 -16.41 2.48
CA PRO A 16 22.23 -17.41 3.42
C PRO A 16 21.32 -18.42 2.72
N GLU A 17 21.44 -19.68 3.11
CA GLU A 17 20.50 -20.71 2.70
C GLU A 17 19.30 -20.70 3.65
N PRO A 18 18.09 -20.40 3.16
CA PRO A 18 16.89 -20.42 3.98
C PRO A 18 16.56 -21.86 4.42
N ILE A 19 16.23 -22.05 5.69
CA ILE A 19 15.98 -23.38 6.25
C ILE A 19 14.52 -23.77 6.31
N GLU A 20 13.62 -22.84 6.04
CA GLU A 20 12.17 -23.04 6.01
C GLU A 20 11.57 -22.24 4.84
N GLU A 21 10.24 -22.22 4.79
CA GLU A 21 9.52 -21.47 3.78
C GLU A 21 9.85 -19.98 3.81
N ILE A 22 10.10 -19.42 2.63
CA ILE A 22 10.23 -17.98 2.42
C ILE A 22 8.82 -17.43 2.21
N GLN A 23 8.42 -16.47 3.03
CA GLN A 23 7.15 -15.77 2.90
C GLN A 23 7.38 -14.39 2.28
N TRP A 24 6.77 -14.14 1.13
CA TRP A 24 6.75 -12.84 0.51
C TRP A 24 5.30 -12.39 0.30
N SER A 25 4.99 -11.17 0.69
CA SER A 25 3.64 -10.61 0.53
C SER A 25 3.71 -9.15 0.12
N THR A 26 2.75 -8.72 -0.69
CA THR A 26 2.52 -7.34 -1.08
C THR A 26 1.09 -6.93 -0.73
N ARG A 27 0.87 -5.63 -0.53
CA ARG A 27 -0.43 -5.06 -0.22
C ARG A 27 -0.64 -3.80 -1.03
N LEU A 28 -1.87 -3.57 -1.47
CA LEU A 28 -2.21 -2.35 -2.22
C LEU A 28 -1.90 -1.06 -1.46
N PHE A 29 -2.06 -1.07 -0.13
CA PHE A 29 -1.89 0.10 0.73
C PHE A 29 -0.86 -0.16 1.82
N GLY A 30 0.30 -0.69 1.44
CA GLY A 30 1.35 -1.00 2.39
C GLY A 30 2.65 -1.43 1.74
N ALA A 31 3.67 -1.53 2.57
CA ALA A 31 4.97 -2.05 2.14
C ALA A 31 4.90 -3.55 1.82
N GLY A 32 5.68 -3.98 0.85
CA GLY A 32 5.99 -5.38 0.65
C GLY A 32 6.82 -5.93 1.80
N GLU A 33 6.56 -7.17 2.17
CA GLU A 33 7.19 -7.86 3.29
C GLU A 33 7.84 -9.15 2.81
N LEU A 34 9.08 -9.38 3.24
CA LEU A 34 9.79 -10.63 3.05
C LEU A 34 10.20 -11.17 4.43
N LYS A 35 9.81 -12.42 4.72
CA LYS A 35 10.15 -13.13 5.95
C LYS A 35 10.80 -14.47 5.63
N PHE A 36 11.92 -14.75 6.27
CA PHE A 36 12.66 -16.00 6.10
C PHE A 36 13.44 -16.36 7.37
N LYS A 37 13.90 -17.61 7.44
CA LYS A 37 14.71 -18.08 8.55
C LYS A 37 16.08 -18.56 8.05
N VAL A 38 17.11 -18.25 8.82
CA VAL A 38 18.50 -18.65 8.54
C VAL A 38 19.16 -19.26 9.77
N LEU A 39 20.08 -20.20 9.56
CA LEU A 39 20.93 -20.67 10.64
C LEU A 39 21.91 -19.58 11.04
N LYS A 40 22.20 -19.51 12.32
CA LYS A 40 23.34 -18.71 12.79
C LYS A 40 24.62 -19.48 12.44
N ASP A 41 25.46 -18.88 11.66
CA ASP A 41 26.86 -19.25 11.58
C ASP A 41 27.76 -18.15 12.18
N ASN A 42 29.05 -18.40 12.28
CA ASN A 42 30.02 -17.44 12.83
C ASN A 42 30.56 -16.47 11.75
N VAL A 43 30.06 -16.56 10.52
CA VAL A 43 30.52 -15.80 9.36
C VAL A 43 29.55 -14.69 8.99
N MET A 44 28.22 -14.97 9.10
CA MET A 44 27.19 -14.00 8.77
C MET A 44 26.99 -12.97 9.88
N ASP A 45 27.50 -11.77 9.69
CA ASP A 45 27.30 -10.61 10.57
C ASP A 45 26.48 -9.53 9.83
N PHE A 46 25.18 -9.82 9.59
CA PHE A 46 24.27 -8.83 9.03
C PHE A 46 23.42 -8.16 10.14
N LYS A 47 22.97 -6.94 9.87
CA LYS A 47 22.28 -6.07 10.86
C LYS A 47 20.98 -5.50 10.30
N GLU A 48 20.18 -4.94 11.19
CA GLU A 48 19.03 -4.10 10.83
C GLU A 48 19.55 -2.92 9.98
N GLY A 49 18.81 -2.61 8.90
CA GLY A 49 19.20 -1.63 7.88
C GLY A 49 20.00 -2.20 6.71
N ASP A 50 20.49 -3.43 6.78
CA ASP A 50 21.17 -4.05 5.66
C ASP A 50 20.21 -4.35 4.51
N GLN A 51 20.67 -4.14 3.28
CA GLN A 51 19.88 -4.39 2.09
C GLN A 51 19.73 -5.89 1.82
N VAL A 52 18.50 -6.28 1.46
CA VAL A 52 18.15 -7.66 1.11
C VAL A 52 17.55 -7.69 -0.30
N THR A 53 17.99 -8.67 -1.10
CA THR A 53 17.36 -9.00 -2.37
C THR A 53 16.93 -10.46 -2.39
N PHE A 54 15.78 -10.73 -2.97
CA PHE A 54 15.24 -12.07 -3.15
C PHE A 54 14.92 -12.33 -4.61
N TYR A 55 15.39 -13.47 -5.10
CA TYR A 55 15.14 -13.96 -6.44
C TYR A 55 14.49 -15.35 -6.40
N ARG A 56 13.54 -15.58 -7.29
CA ARG A 56 12.92 -16.89 -7.50
C ARG A 56 13.13 -17.32 -8.95
N ASN A 57 13.80 -18.44 -9.17
CA ASN A 57 14.21 -18.91 -10.51
C ASN A 57 14.94 -17.81 -11.31
N ASN A 58 15.85 -17.09 -10.67
CA ASN A 58 16.58 -15.93 -11.19
C ASN A 58 15.72 -14.72 -11.58
N VAL A 59 14.41 -14.73 -11.28
CA VAL A 59 13.54 -13.57 -11.44
C VAL A 59 13.64 -12.72 -10.17
N PRO A 60 13.90 -11.39 -10.29
CA PRO A 60 13.91 -10.49 -9.14
C PRO A 60 12.51 -10.34 -8.58
N ILE A 61 12.33 -10.60 -7.29
CA ILE A 61 11.01 -10.59 -6.62
C ILE A 61 10.92 -9.49 -5.58
N PHE A 62 11.97 -9.31 -4.77
CA PHE A 62 11.94 -8.36 -3.66
C PHE A 62 13.32 -7.72 -3.46
N LYS A 63 13.32 -6.42 -3.21
CA LYS A 63 14.47 -5.67 -2.73
C LYS A 63 14.02 -4.73 -1.62
N GLY A 64 14.69 -4.80 -0.49
CA GLY A 64 14.34 -4.02 0.69
C GLY A 64 15.44 -4.08 1.74
N TYR A 65 15.06 -3.93 2.99
CA TYR A 65 16.00 -3.82 4.10
C TYR A 65 15.57 -4.71 5.26
N VAL A 66 16.54 -5.20 6.04
CA VAL A 66 16.28 -5.90 7.30
C VAL A 66 15.71 -4.90 8.32
N PHE A 67 14.51 -5.17 8.82
CA PHE A 67 13.88 -4.35 9.87
C PHE A 67 13.92 -5.00 11.24
N SER A 68 13.83 -6.32 11.30
CA SER A 68 14.01 -7.02 12.57
C SER A 68 14.62 -8.39 12.40
N LYS A 69 15.30 -8.82 13.44
CA LYS A 69 15.82 -10.17 13.62
C LYS A 69 15.36 -10.70 14.97
N GLU A 70 14.76 -11.86 14.95
CA GLU A 70 14.34 -12.53 16.17
C GLU A 70 15.03 -13.88 16.30
N ARG A 71 15.53 -14.18 17.49
CA ARG A 71 16.21 -15.44 17.79
C ARG A 71 15.91 -15.92 19.20
N HIS A 72 15.44 -17.13 19.30
CA HIS A 72 15.39 -17.85 20.58
C HIS A 72 16.64 -18.74 20.77
N LYS A 73 16.87 -19.16 22.02
CA LYS A 73 18.00 -20.06 22.34
C LYS A 73 17.90 -21.34 21.48
N ASN A 74 18.98 -21.67 20.76
CA ASN A 74 19.08 -22.84 19.89
C ASN A 74 18.09 -22.86 18.70
N SER A 75 17.51 -21.71 18.34
CA SER A 75 16.61 -21.59 17.20
C SER A 75 17.27 -20.83 16.04
N PRO A 76 16.80 -21.02 14.81
CA PRO A 76 17.19 -20.19 13.70
C PRO A 76 16.84 -18.71 13.94
N ILE A 77 17.50 -17.85 13.18
CA ILE A 77 17.20 -16.42 13.16
C ILE A 77 16.04 -16.20 12.19
N THR A 78 14.93 -15.68 12.69
CA THR A 78 13.84 -15.17 11.85
C THR A 78 14.18 -13.73 11.43
N VAL A 79 14.19 -13.48 10.14
CA VAL A 79 14.49 -12.17 9.54
C VAL A 79 13.22 -11.62 8.93
N LEU A 80 12.91 -10.38 9.23
CA LEU A 80 11.79 -9.63 8.66
C LEU A 80 12.33 -8.42 7.90
N CYS A 81 11.97 -8.32 6.64
CA CYS A 81 12.38 -7.25 5.73
C CYS A 81 11.18 -6.53 5.17
N TYR A 82 11.34 -5.24 4.91
CA TYR A 82 10.36 -4.44 4.16
C TYR A 82 11.03 -3.75 2.98
N ASP A 83 10.26 -3.51 1.93
CA ASP A 83 10.66 -2.62 0.83
C ASP A 83 10.65 -1.15 1.25
N GLN A 84 11.03 -0.24 0.34
CA GLN A 84 11.09 1.19 0.68
C GLN A 84 9.72 1.82 0.95
N LEU A 85 8.62 1.24 0.54
CA LEU A 85 7.29 1.76 0.90
C LEU A 85 7.04 1.71 2.41
N ARG A 86 7.85 0.97 3.18
CA ARG A 86 7.80 1.03 4.65
C ARG A 86 8.00 2.44 5.20
N TYR A 87 8.81 3.26 4.52
CA TYR A 87 9.06 4.64 4.93
C TYR A 87 7.85 5.56 4.70
N PHE A 88 6.87 5.16 3.88
CA PHE A 88 5.61 5.88 3.72
C PHE A 88 4.68 5.82 4.95
N LYS A 89 5.03 5.03 5.97
CA LYS A 89 4.37 5.10 7.29
C LYS A 89 4.84 6.29 8.13
N ASN A 90 5.88 6.99 7.71
CA ASN A 90 6.30 8.23 8.36
C ASN A 90 5.20 9.28 8.19
N LYS A 91 5.05 10.12 9.22
CA LYS A 91 4.14 11.26 9.20
C LYS A 91 4.90 12.52 8.88
N ASP A 92 4.26 13.40 8.12
CA ASP A 92 4.82 14.69 7.76
C ASP A 92 3.71 15.70 7.46
N THR A 93 4.11 16.94 7.18
CA THR A 93 3.23 18.02 6.75
C THR A 93 3.63 18.47 5.36
N TYR A 94 2.72 18.33 4.40
CA TYR A 94 2.93 18.75 3.02
C TYR A 94 1.91 19.81 2.61
N THR A 95 2.43 20.89 2.05
CA THR A 95 1.61 21.91 1.37
C THR A 95 1.93 21.85 -0.12
N TYR A 96 0.91 21.66 -0.93
CA TYR A 96 1.09 21.58 -2.37
C TYR A 96 -0.04 22.25 -3.14
N SER A 97 0.29 22.69 -4.35
CA SER A 97 -0.64 23.25 -5.32
C SER A 97 -0.10 23.02 -6.73
N ASN A 98 -0.98 22.99 -7.71
CA ASN A 98 -0.62 22.87 -9.11
C ASN A 98 0.30 21.68 -9.42
N ILE A 99 0.10 20.56 -8.79
CA ILE A 99 0.87 19.32 -8.93
C ILE A 99 -0.06 18.14 -9.21
N THR A 100 0.40 17.13 -9.93
CA THR A 100 -0.33 15.88 -10.12
C THR A 100 0.01 14.88 -9.01
N ALA A 101 -0.80 13.84 -8.79
CA ALA A 101 -0.50 12.81 -7.79
C ALA A 101 0.85 12.11 -8.08
N GLY A 102 1.17 11.83 -9.34
CA GLY A 102 2.49 11.31 -9.72
C GLY A 102 3.63 12.29 -9.44
N GLY A 103 3.39 13.61 -9.64
CA GLY A 103 4.35 14.68 -9.30
C GLY A 103 4.56 14.78 -7.79
N LEU A 104 3.49 14.72 -6.99
CA LEU A 104 3.55 14.73 -5.52
C LEU A 104 4.32 13.51 -5.00
N LEU A 105 4.09 12.33 -5.57
CA LEU A 105 4.85 11.12 -5.22
C LEU A 105 6.36 11.29 -5.47
N LYS A 106 6.74 11.87 -6.62
CA LYS A 106 8.16 12.14 -6.92
C LYS A 106 8.78 13.15 -5.95
N MET A 107 8.03 14.18 -5.57
CA MET A 107 8.47 15.17 -4.59
C MET A 107 8.74 14.51 -3.24
N ILE A 108 7.77 13.76 -2.71
CA ILE A 108 7.91 13.04 -1.44
C ILE A 108 9.08 12.04 -1.49
N ALA A 109 9.18 11.26 -2.55
CA ALA A 109 10.28 10.30 -2.70
C ALA A 109 11.64 10.99 -2.72
N GLY A 110 11.75 12.18 -3.35
CA GLY A 110 12.96 13.00 -3.34
C GLY A 110 13.33 13.49 -1.96
N ASP A 111 12.37 14.00 -1.18
CA ASP A 111 12.60 14.52 0.17
C ASP A 111 13.08 13.42 1.13
N TYR A 112 12.62 12.19 0.92
CA TYR A 112 13.02 11.01 1.71
C TYR A 112 14.19 10.21 1.10
N ASN A 113 14.83 10.70 0.02
CA ASN A 113 15.91 10.03 -0.69
C ASN A 113 15.56 8.60 -1.12
N LEU A 114 14.31 8.37 -1.52
CA LEU A 114 13.83 7.09 -2.00
C LEU A 114 13.99 6.99 -3.51
N THR A 115 14.34 5.79 -3.98
CA THR A 115 14.50 5.52 -5.42
C THR A 115 13.13 5.42 -6.08
N THR A 116 12.92 6.16 -7.17
CA THR A 116 11.71 6.05 -8.01
C THR A 116 12.01 5.32 -9.30
N GLY A 117 11.07 4.48 -9.72
CA GLY A 117 11.03 3.82 -11.02
C GLY A 117 10.04 4.52 -11.96
N ASP A 118 9.20 3.73 -12.60
CA ASP A 118 8.18 4.24 -13.52
C ASP A 118 7.00 4.85 -12.74
N ILE A 119 6.86 6.16 -12.81
CA ILE A 119 5.76 6.92 -12.20
C ILE A 119 4.83 7.43 -13.29
N ALA A 120 3.64 6.83 -13.39
CA ALA A 120 2.63 7.22 -14.35
C ALA A 120 2.24 8.69 -14.21
N ASN A 121 2.05 9.35 -15.36
CA ASN A 121 1.44 10.66 -15.38
C ASN A 121 -0.07 10.52 -15.09
N THR A 122 -0.50 11.06 -13.96
CA THR A 122 -1.90 10.96 -13.53
C THR A 122 -2.79 12.05 -14.15
N ALA A 123 -2.21 12.97 -14.92
CA ALA A 123 -2.86 14.03 -15.71
C ALA A 123 -3.72 15.05 -14.95
N TYR A 124 -4.33 14.67 -13.83
CA TYR A 124 -5.16 15.55 -13.00
C TYR A 124 -4.30 16.43 -12.11
N VAL A 125 -4.51 17.75 -12.21
CA VAL A 125 -3.86 18.74 -11.34
C VAL A 125 -4.66 18.87 -10.06
N LEU A 126 -4.02 18.54 -8.94
CA LEU A 126 -4.63 18.58 -7.60
C LEU A 126 -4.92 20.04 -7.19
N PRO A 127 -6.04 20.29 -6.50
CA PRO A 127 -6.30 21.59 -5.89
C PRO A 127 -5.28 21.88 -4.79
N PRO A 128 -5.06 23.16 -4.43
CA PRO A 128 -4.23 23.51 -3.27
C PRO A 128 -4.69 22.80 -2.00
N ARG A 129 -3.75 22.19 -1.28
CA ARG A 129 -4.05 21.43 -0.07
C ARG A 129 -2.90 21.49 0.92
N ILE A 130 -3.26 21.39 2.20
CA ILE A 130 -2.34 21.19 3.32
C ILE A 130 -2.69 19.84 3.93
N GLU A 131 -1.74 18.93 3.92
CA GLU A 131 -1.79 17.65 4.63
C GLU A 131 -0.93 17.79 5.87
N ASP A 132 -1.54 17.80 7.05
CA ASP A 132 -0.85 18.02 8.31
C ASP A 132 -0.84 16.75 9.15
N ASN A 133 0.33 16.38 9.70
CA ASN A 133 0.53 15.21 10.55
C ASN A 133 -0.04 13.91 9.95
N SER A 134 -0.04 13.81 8.64
CA SER A 134 -0.57 12.68 7.87
C SER A 134 0.55 11.72 7.50
N THR A 135 0.26 10.40 7.39
CA THR A 135 1.25 9.48 6.84
C THR A 135 1.48 9.78 5.36
N LEU A 136 2.70 9.54 4.87
CA LEU A 136 2.98 9.72 3.44
C LEU A 136 2.07 8.84 2.58
N PHE A 137 1.66 7.66 3.08
CA PHE A 137 0.63 6.85 2.44
C PHE A 137 -0.68 7.62 2.31
N ASP A 138 -1.20 8.18 3.40
CA ASP A 138 -2.48 8.90 3.39
C ASP A 138 -2.44 10.08 2.42
N ILE A 139 -1.32 10.84 2.40
CA ILE A 139 -1.12 11.97 1.49
C ILE A 139 -1.23 11.51 0.03
N ILE A 140 -0.53 10.44 -0.35
CA ILE A 140 -0.56 9.93 -1.72
C ILE A 140 -1.92 9.33 -2.07
N TYR A 141 -2.55 8.59 -1.16
CA TYR A 141 -3.87 8.00 -1.43
C TYR A 141 -4.96 9.04 -1.54
N ASN A 142 -4.94 10.11 -0.74
CA ASN A 142 -5.83 11.25 -0.90
C ASN A 142 -5.68 11.91 -2.28
N ALA A 143 -4.44 12.04 -2.75
CA ALA A 143 -4.15 12.57 -4.08
C ALA A 143 -4.64 11.64 -5.21
N LEU A 144 -4.45 10.33 -5.06
CA LEU A 144 -4.92 9.31 -6.02
C LEU A 144 -6.45 9.18 -6.02
N ASP A 145 -7.10 9.24 -4.86
CA ASP A 145 -8.55 9.23 -4.73
C ASP A 145 -9.19 10.46 -5.41
N SER A 146 -8.60 11.63 -5.21
CA SER A 146 -9.02 12.85 -5.90
C SER A 146 -8.85 12.73 -7.42
N THR A 147 -7.78 12.10 -7.86
CA THR A 147 -7.50 11.83 -9.28
C THR A 147 -8.52 10.84 -9.86
N GLU A 148 -8.83 9.75 -9.14
CA GLU A 148 -9.83 8.76 -9.54
C GLU A 148 -11.24 9.37 -9.65
N LYS A 149 -11.63 10.21 -8.70
CA LYS A 149 -12.91 10.93 -8.75
C LYS A 149 -13.04 11.80 -10.00
N TYR A 150 -11.95 12.40 -10.46
CA TYR A 150 -11.94 13.26 -11.63
C TYR A 150 -11.91 12.49 -12.95
N ASN A 151 -10.94 11.56 -13.13
CA ASN A 151 -10.67 10.93 -14.42
C ASN A 151 -11.12 9.47 -14.52
N ARG A 152 -11.67 8.89 -13.43
CA ARG A 152 -12.15 7.49 -13.34
C ARG A 152 -11.06 6.45 -13.59
N GLN A 153 -9.80 6.81 -13.37
CA GLN A 153 -8.65 5.92 -13.52
C GLN A 153 -8.06 5.56 -12.16
N LYS A 154 -7.83 4.28 -11.95
CA LYS A 154 -7.18 3.76 -10.75
C LYS A 154 -5.69 3.60 -10.96
N TYR A 155 -4.92 3.98 -9.96
CA TYR A 155 -3.47 3.85 -9.96
C TYR A 155 -3.04 3.00 -8.77
N VAL A 156 -2.02 2.18 -8.98
CA VAL A 156 -1.44 1.30 -7.97
C VAL A 156 -0.02 1.77 -7.67
N LEU A 157 0.22 2.06 -6.39
CA LEU A 157 1.54 2.33 -5.83
C LEU A 157 2.15 1.02 -5.36
N TYR A 158 3.36 0.70 -5.83
CA TYR A 158 4.07 -0.51 -5.45
C TYR A 158 5.59 -0.29 -5.51
N ASP A 159 6.36 -1.21 -4.91
CA ASP A 159 7.81 -1.25 -5.07
C ASP A 159 8.16 -2.24 -6.19
N ASP A 160 8.88 -1.75 -7.20
CA ASP A 160 9.39 -2.54 -8.32
C ASP A 160 10.87 -2.82 -8.10
N PHE A 161 11.14 -3.87 -7.33
CA PHE A 161 12.49 -4.32 -6.97
C PHE A 161 13.41 -3.20 -6.46
N GLY A 162 12.92 -2.44 -5.50
CA GLY A 162 13.64 -1.34 -4.85
C GLY A 162 13.52 0.00 -5.56
N ALA A 163 12.51 0.17 -6.41
CA ALA A 163 12.13 1.44 -7.00
C ALA A 163 10.63 1.66 -6.83
N ILE A 164 10.24 2.79 -6.25
CA ILE A 164 8.83 3.15 -6.08
C ILE A 164 8.22 3.38 -7.45
N ALA A 165 7.16 2.66 -7.77
CA ALA A 165 6.46 2.74 -9.03
C ALA A 165 4.98 3.10 -8.83
N LEU A 166 4.41 3.83 -9.79
CA LEU A 166 2.99 4.14 -9.86
C LEU A 166 2.47 3.77 -11.23
N LYS A 167 1.50 2.88 -11.31
CA LYS A 167 0.98 2.36 -12.58
C LYS A 167 -0.53 2.46 -12.66
N ASN A 168 -1.04 2.79 -13.84
CA ASN A 168 -2.48 2.71 -14.07
C ASN A 168 -2.90 1.23 -14.08
N SER A 169 -3.92 0.87 -13.28
CA SER A 169 -4.37 -0.51 -13.10
C SER A 169 -4.84 -1.17 -14.40
N LEU A 170 -5.30 -0.40 -15.38
CA LEU A 170 -5.69 -0.92 -16.70
C LEU A 170 -4.52 -1.58 -17.45
N TYR A 171 -3.28 -1.17 -17.16
CA TYR A 171 -2.06 -1.71 -17.79
C TYR A 171 -1.34 -2.74 -16.91
N MET A 172 -1.99 -3.21 -15.84
CA MET A 172 -1.45 -4.24 -14.93
C MET A 172 -2.14 -5.60 -15.13
N GLY A 173 -2.76 -5.81 -16.28
CA GLY A 173 -3.40 -7.08 -16.61
C GLY A 173 -2.40 -8.24 -16.61
N SER A 174 -2.82 -9.38 -16.09
CA SER A 174 -2.08 -10.64 -16.17
C SER A 174 -2.69 -11.50 -17.29
N SER A 175 -1.84 -12.23 -17.99
CA SER A 175 -2.28 -13.28 -18.91
C SER A 175 -2.65 -14.58 -18.18
N PHE A 176 -2.44 -14.64 -16.87
CA PHE A 176 -2.81 -15.80 -16.06
C PHE A 176 -4.32 -15.78 -15.77
N LEU A 177 -4.99 -16.85 -16.16
CA LEU A 177 -6.38 -17.13 -15.84
C LEU A 177 -6.42 -18.32 -14.89
N ALA A 178 -6.86 -18.12 -13.65
CA ALA A 178 -7.12 -19.22 -12.73
C ALA A 178 -8.50 -19.81 -13.05
N ASP A 179 -8.56 -21.09 -13.37
CA ASP A 179 -9.80 -21.82 -13.53
C ASP A 179 -10.06 -22.79 -12.37
N SER A 180 -11.16 -23.53 -12.42
CA SER A 180 -11.53 -24.47 -11.36
C SER A 180 -10.51 -25.60 -11.15
N SER A 181 -9.65 -25.90 -12.12
CA SER A 181 -8.61 -26.93 -12.01
C SER A 181 -7.37 -26.43 -11.26
N ASP A 182 -7.17 -25.12 -11.23
CA ASP A 182 -6.04 -24.47 -10.52
C ASP A 182 -6.38 -24.18 -9.05
N ILE A 183 -7.65 -24.23 -8.66
CA ILE A 183 -8.14 -23.89 -7.33
C ILE A 183 -8.24 -25.14 -6.47
N ILE A 184 -7.37 -25.26 -5.49
CA ILE A 184 -7.35 -26.38 -4.53
C ILE A 184 -8.42 -26.18 -3.45
N GLU A 185 -8.60 -24.94 -2.99
CA GLU A 185 -9.57 -24.58 -1.96
C GLU A 185 -10.00 -23.12 -2.13
N TYR A 186 -11.25 -22.81 -1.87
CA TYR A 186 -11.72 -21.43 -1.76
C TYR A 186 -12.72 -21.28 -0.61
N LYS A 187 -12.75 -20.08 -0.04
CA LYS A 187 -13.78 -19.64 0.90
C LYS A 187 -14.56 -18.50 0.29
N TYR A 188 -15.85 -18.70 0.13
CA TYR A 188 -16.78 -17.65 -0.27
C TYR A 188 -17.55 -17.17 0.96
N THR A 189 -17.58 -15.85 1.19
CA THR A 189 -18.37 -15.22 2.23
C THR A 189 -19.21 -14.11 1.62
N SER A 190 -20.52 -14.16 1.81
CA SER A 190 -21.43 -13.07 1.46
C SER A 190 -22.09 -12.56 2.73
N SER A 191 -22.15 -11.25 2.89
CA SER A 191 -22.69 -10.61 4.10
C SER A 191 -23.29 -9.27 3.74
N ILE A 192 -24.38 -8.93 4.40
CA ILE A 192 -24.96 -7.57 4.40
C ILE A 192 -24.67 -6.82 5.69
N ASP A 193 -23.87 -7.41 6.61
CA ASP A 193 -23.61 -6.87 7.96
C ASP A 193 -22.40 -5.90 7.99
N SER A 194 -21.54 -5.93 6.97
CA SER A 194 -20.30 -5.16 6.98
C SER A 194 -20.23 -4.22 5.79
N ASN A 195 -20.23 -2.91 6.05
CA ASN A 195 -20.06 -1.85 5.05
C ASN A 195 -21.04 -1.89 3.87
N VAL A 196 -22.25 -2.45 4.09
CA VAL A 196 -23.32 -2.48 3.12
C VAL A 196 -24.44 -1.58 3.58
N TYR A 197 -24.82 -0.61 2.76
CA TYR A 197 -25.84 0.38 3.07
C TYR A 197 -26.82 0.49 1.91
N ASN A 198 -28.09 0.54 2.22
CA ASN A 198 -29.17 0.81 1.24
C ASN A 198 -29.84 2.17 1.46
N SER A 199 -29.32 2.94 2.40
CA SER A 199 -29.67 4.34 2.64
C SER A 199 -28.42 5.11 3.00
N VAL A 200 -28.22 6.25 2.37
CA VAL A 200 -27.13 7.19 2.71
C VAL A 200 -27.76 8.51 3.10
N LYS A 201 -27.38 9.01 4.28
CA LYS A 201 -27.82 10.31 4.79
C LYS A 201 -26.58 11.16 5.06
N LEU A 202 -26.45 12.24 4.31
CA LEU A 202 -25.33 13.18 4.43
C LEU A 202 -25.85 14.47 5.04
N LYS A 203 -25.27 14.89 6.15
CA LYS A 203 -25.52 16.19 6.76
C LYS A 203 -24.38 17.13 6.40
N TYR A 204 -24.70 18.23 5.74
CA TYR A 204 -23.76 19.30 5.42
C TYR A 204 -24.02 20.47 6.36
N GLU A 205 -22.98 20.94 7.04
CA GLU A 205 -23.04 22.16 7.85
C GLU A 205 -21.91 23.09 7.47
N LYS A 206 -22.24 24.35 7.33
CA LYS A 206 -21.28 25.43 7.13
C LYS A 206 -21.64 26.62 8.00
N THR A 207 -20.73 26.97 8.89
CA THR A 207 -20.87 28.14 9.74
C THR A 207 -19.89 29.21 9.31
N THR A 208 -20.40 30.38 9.01
CA THR A 208 -19.62 31.60 8.77
C THR A 208 -19.88 32.60 9.87
N LYS A 209 -19.12 33.69 9.92
CA LYS A 209 -19.34 34.76 10.89
C LYS A 209 -20.80 35.31 10.89
N TYR A 210 -21.52 35.16 9.77
CA TYR A 210 -22.85 35.76 9.56
C TYR A 210 -23.96 34.76 9.24
N THR A 211 -23.63 33.51 8.92
CA THR A 211 -24.60 32.51 8.47
C THR A 211 -24.26 31.13 8.99
N HIS A 212 -25.30 30.39 9.35
CA HIS A 212 -25.26 28.96 9.60
C HIS A 212 -26.16 28.27 8.58
N VAL A 213 -25.58 27.38 7.78
CA VAL A 213 -26.34 26.59 6.80
C VAL A 213 -26.23 25.13 7.21
N SER A 214 -27.36 24.46 7.33
CA SER A 214 -27.44 23.03 7.59
C SER A 214 -28.39 22.39 6.57
N ASN A 215 -27.86 21.48 5.76
CA ASN A 215 -28.63 20.73 4.76
C ASN A 215 -28.47 19.23 5.00
N VAL A 216 -29.54 18.49 4.76
CA VAL A 216 -29.54 17.03 4.84
C VAL A 216 -29.90 16.46 3.47
N TYR A 217 -29.03 15.64 2.94
CA TYR A 217 -29.24 14.90 1.69
C TYR A 217 -29.46 13.44 2.00
N THR A 218 -30.44 12.82 1.35
CA THR A 218 -30.74 11.40 1.55
C THR A 218 -30.93 10.71 0.21
N ALA A 219 -30.23 9.61 0.01
CA ALA A 219 -30.42 8.68 -1.10
C ALA A 219 -30.82 7.32 -0.54
N LYS A 220 -31.76 6.62 -1.19
CA LYS A 220 -32.27 5.32 -0.74
C LYS A 220 -32.47 4.38 -1.91
N ASP A 221 -32.12 3.11 -1.71
CA ASP A 221 -32.53 2.00 -2.56
C ASP A 221 -33.75 1.34 -1.92
N THR A 222 -34.94 1.70 -2.42
CA THR A 222 -36.20 1.23 -1.85
C THR A 222 -36.43 -0.26 -2.05
N GLU A 223 -35.89 -0.87 -3.10
CA GLU A 223 -36.03 -2.31 -3.35
C GLU A 223 -35.18 -3.10 -2.34
N LYS A 224 -33.92 -2.68 -2.13
CA LYS A 224 -33.05 -3.33 -1.13
C LYS A 224 -33.52 -3.08 0.31
N ILE A 225 -34.19 -1.97 0.58
CA ILE A 225 -34.80 -1.73 1.90
C ILE A 225 -35.97 -2.70 2.16
N LYS A 226 -36.76 -3.06 1.13
CA LYS A 226 -37.81 -4.06 1.28
C LYS A 226 -37.24 -5.48 1.54
N GLU A 227 -36.10 -5.81 0.92
CA GLU A 227 -35.47 -7.12 1.08
C GLU A 227 -34.77 -7.31 2.44
N TRP A 228 -34.03 -6.31 2.90
CA TRP A 228 -33.08 -6.43 4.02
C TRP A 228 -33.44 -5.59 5.25
N GLY A 229 -34.45 -4.74 5.15
CA GLY A 229 -34.64 -3.68 6.10
C GLY A 229 -33.71 -2.47 5.84
N LEU A 230 -33.77 -1.47 6.69
CA LEU A 230 -33.02 -0.23 6.53
C LEU A 230 -31.60 -0.38 7.10
N LEU A 231 -30.60 -0.34 6.23
CA LEU A 231 -29.17 -0.23 6.56
C LEU A 231 -28.68 1.15 6.16
N GLN A 232 -28.47 2.05 7.14
CA GLN A 232 -28.20 3.46 6.86
C GLN A 232 -26.77 3.84 7.19
N LEU A 233 -26.06 4.41 6.22
CA LEU A 233 -24.87 5.22 6.45
C LEU A 233 -25.30 6.65 6.78
N TYR A 234 -24.77 7.20 7.86
CA TYR A 234 -24.91 8.60 8.20
C TYR A 234 -23.54 9.23 8.29
N GLU A 235 -23.30 10.26 7.48
CA GLU A 235 -22.06 11.01 7.53
C GLU A 235 -22.31 12.51 7.63
N HIS A 236 -21.44 13.18 8.37
CA HIS A 236 -21.37 14.62 8.45
C HIS A 236 -20.29 15.12 7.51
N ILE A 237 -20.68 15.95 6.54
CA ILE A 237 -19.79 16.62 5.59
C ILE A 237 -19.81 18.12 5.91
N GLY A 238 -18.72 18.63 6.44
CA GLY A 238 -18.56 20.04 6.79
C GLY A 238 -17.10 20.40 6.87
N GLU A 239 -16.81 21.70 6.68
CA GLU A 239 -15.48 22.25 6.98
C GLU A 239 -15.27 22.37 8.48
#